data_07dafb181f2af8e3a21273408e100539
#
_entry.id   07dafb181f2af8e3a21273408e100539
#
_cell.length_a   1.000
_cell.length_b   1.000
_cell.length_c   1.000
_cell.angle_alpha   90.00
_cell.angle_beta   90.00
_cell.angle_gamma   90.00
#
_symmetry.space_group_name_H-M   'P 1'
#
loop_
_entity.id
_entity.type
_entity.pdbx_description
1 polymer ?
#
loop_
_entity_poly.entity_id
_entity_poly.type
_entity_poly.pdbx_seq_one_letter_code
_entity_poly.pdbx_strand_id
1 'polypeptide(L)'
;KILFDLMHNAKVNESRRLAGLVQNALVGEMEKKYTRIRDKGVKQAPFYVLLGAQMPAILVETSFISNPRECRRLMDPVYQERLCDAIIDGIEQYIRETHPVARRDETAAERVGCS
;
A
#
# COMPACT_ATOMS: atom_id res chain seq x y z
N LYS A 1 19.26 -11.37 -21.49
CA LYS A 1 18.00 -10.67 -21.83
C LYS A 1 16.77 -11.40 -21.27
N ILE A 2 16.66 -12.71 -21.48
CA ILE A 2 15.52 -13.51 -20.96
C ILE A 2 15.44 -13.43 -19.44
N LEU A 3 16.57 -13.56 -18.74
CA LEU A 3 16.61 -13.47 -17.28
C LEU A 3 16.17 -12.08 -16.79
N PHE A 4 16.62 -11.03 -17.46
CA PHE A 4 16.22 -9.65 -17.14
C PHE A 4 14.71 -9.47 -17.30
N ASP A 5 14.14 -9.96 -18.40
CA ASP A 5 12.71 -9.86 -18.67
C ASP A 5 11.88 -10.62 -17.62
N LEU A 6 12.33 -11.81 -17.20
CA LEU A 6 11.67 -12.57 -16.16
C LEU A 6 11.70 -11.85 -14.80
N MET A 7 12.84 -11.28 -14.43
CA MET A 7 12.99 -10.51 -13.19
C MET A 7 12.12 -9.24 -13.20
N HIS A 8 12.08 -8.56 -14.34
CA HIS A 8 11.25 -7.36 -14.49
C HIS A 8 9.76 -7.69 -14.36
N ASN A 9 9.30 -8.77 -15.01
CA ASN A 9 7.91 -9.20 -14.93
C ASN A 9 7.52 -9.63 -13.51
N ALA A 10 8.39 -10.34 -12.81
CA ALA A 10 8.17 -10.73 -11.42
C ALA A 10 8.01 -9.52 -10.52
N LYS A 11 8.85 -8.49 -10.69
CA LYS A 11 8.77 -7.23 -9.94
C LYS A 11 7.45 -6.50 -10.20
N VAL A 12 7.01 -6.41 -11.46
CA VAL A 12 5.75 -5.76 -11.83
C VAL A 12 4.56 -6.52 -11.21
N ASN A 13 4.57 -7.84 -11.25
CA ASN A 13 3.50 -8.65 -10.67
C ASN A 13 3.43 -8.50 -9.15
N GLU A 14 4.57 -8.47 -8.47
CA GLU A 14 4.61 -8.25 -7.02
C GLU A 14 4.21 -6.83 -6.65
N SER A 15 4.59 -5.84 -7.43
CA SER A 15 4.13 -4.46 -7.22
C SER A 15 2.62 -4.33 -7.37
N ARG A 16 2.04 -5.01 -8.36
CA ARG A 16 0.59 -5.04 -8.55
C ARG A 16 -0.12 -5.68 -7.37
N ARG A 17 0.42 -6.77 -6.85
CA ARG A 17 -0.12 -7.46 -5.68
C ARG A 17 -0.09 -6.54 -4.44
N LEU A 18 1.04 -5.90 -4.19
CA LEU A 18 1.18 -4.91 -3.12
C LEU A 18 0.18 -3.77 -3.29
N ALA A 19 0.06 -3.22 -4.50
CA ALA A 19 -0.89 -2.15 -4.80
C ALA A 19 -2.33 -2.56 -4.52
N GLY A 20 -2.71 -3.78 -4.89
CA GLY A 20 -4.05 -4.32 -4.64
C GLY A 20 -4.36 -4.39 -3.15
N LEU A 21 -3.43 -4.87 -2.34
CA LEU A 21 -3.60 -4.98 -0.90
C LEU A 21 -3.68 -3.61 -0.23
N VAL A 22 -2.83 -2.67 -0.63
CA VAL A 22 -2.87 -1.30 -0.12
C VAL A 22 -4.16 -0.61 -0.54
N GLN A 23 -4.59 -0.76 -1.78
CA GLN A 23 -5.84 -0.16 -2.28
C GLN A 23 -7.04 -0.68 -1.51
N ASN A 24 -7.13 -1.99 -1.29
CA ASN A 24 -8.22 -2.59 -0.53
C ASN A 24 -8.26 -2.11 0.92
N ALA A 25 -7.09 -1.99 1.55
CA ALA A 25 -6.98 -1.48 2.91
C ALA A 25 -7.43 -0.02 3.01
N LEU A 26 -6.97 0.82 2.06
CA LEU A 26 -7.34 2.24 2.00
C LEU A 26 -8.84 2.43 1.79
N VAL A 27 -9.41 1.78 0.79
CA VAL A 27 -10.84 1.91 0.47
C VAL A 27 -11.68 1.38 1.62
N GLY A 28 -11.35 0.22 2.16
CA GLY A 28 -12.07 -0.37 3.28
C GLY A 28 -12.07 0.51 4.52
N GLU A 29 -10.94 1.11 4.88
CA GLU A 29 -10.83 2.00 6.04
C GLU A 29 -11.54 3.34 5.80
N MET A 30 -11.35 3.93 4.62
CA MET A 30 -11.94 5.24 4.31
C MET A 30 -13.46 5.16 4.18
N GLU A 31 -14.02 4.12 3.58
CA GLU A 31 -15.46 3.94 3.45
C GLU A 31 -16.17 3.82 4.79
N LYS A 32 -15.50 3.33 5.82
CA LYS A 32 -16.06 3.26 7.18
C LYS A 32 -16.20 4.63 7.83
N LYS A 33 -15.37 5.58 7.46
CA LYS A 33 -15.20 6.87 8.15
C LYS A 33 -15.68 8.07 7.35
N TYR A 34 -15.68 7.97 6.03
CA TYR A 34 -15.95 9.09 5.14
C TYR A 34 -16.96 8.72 4.07
N THR A 35 -17.73 9.70 3.61
CA THR A 35 -18.66 9.55 2.49
C THR A 35 -17.97 9.94 1.18
N ARG A 36 -18.51 9.47 0.06
CA ARG A 36 -18.06 9.82 -1.29
C ARG A 36 -16.61 9.45 -1.56
N ILE A 37 -16.21 8.28 -1.07
CA ILE A 37 -14.93 7.69 -1.41
C ILE A 37 -15.05 7.04 -2.79
N ARG A 38 -14.12 7.39 -3.67
CA ARG A 38 -14.05 6.80 -5.01
C ARG A 38 -12.89 5.83 -5.08
N ASP A 39 -13.22 4.57 -5.31
CA ASP A 39 -12.22 3.55 -5.60
C ASP A 39 -11.87 3.61 -7.09
N LYS A 40 -10.73 4.19 -7.42
CA LYS A 40 -10.23 4.26 -8.80
C LYS A 40 -9.40 3.04 -9.18
N GLY A 41 -9.24 2.11 -8.26
CA GLY A 41 -8.51 0.86 -8.48
C GLY A 41 -7.00 1.02 -8.60
N VAL A 42 -6.37 -0.04 -9.06
CA VAL A 42 -4.94 -0.11 -9.29
C VAL A 42 -4.68 0.04 -10.78
N LYS A 43 -3.76 0.93 -11.14
CA LYS A 43 -3.38 1.18 -12.54
C LYS A 43 -1.89 0.98 -12.70
N GLN A 44 -1.50 0.47 -13.85
CA GLN A 44 -0.10 0.36 -14.25
C GLN A 44 0.25 1.53 -15.16
N ALA A 45 1.36 2.22 -14.84
CA ALA A 45 1.84 3.33 -15.63
C ALA A 45 3.36 3.46 -15.48
N PRO A 46 4.05 4.03 -16.48
CA PRO A 46 5.50 4.22 -16.43
C PRO A 46 5.86 5.45 -15.58
N PHE A 47 5.79 5.34 -14.27
CA PHE A 47 6.16 6.44 -13.37
C PHE A 47 7.67 6.52 -13.18
N TYR A 48 8.25 7.67 -13.47
CA TYR A 48 9.68 7.90 -13.28
C TYR A 48 10.14 7.66 -11.85
N VAL A 49 9.32 8.03 -10.88
CA VAL A 49 9.65 7.87 -9.46
C VAL A 49 9.85 6.41 -9.06
N LEU A 50 9.28 5.47 -9.80
CA LEU A 50 9.40 4.03 -9.54
C LEU A 50 10.49 3.35 -10.36
N LEU A 51 11.08 4.07 -11.34
CA LEU A 51 12.14 3.51 -12.16
C LEU A 51 13.40 3.27 -11.33
N GLY A 52 14.04 2.13 -11.57
CA GLY A 52 15.25 1.77 -10.84
C GLY A 52 15.03 1.14 -9.48
N ALA A 53 13.81 1.11 -8.97
CA ALA A 53 13.53 0.37 -7.74
C ALA A 53 13.75 -1.14 -7.98
N GLN A 54 14.53 -1.78 -7.10
CA GLN A 54 14.87 -3.20 -7.21
C GLN A 54 13.98 -4.08 -6.33
N MET A 55 12.90 -3.52 -5.84
CA MET A 55 11.91 -4.17 -5.00
C MET A 55 10.51 -3.80 -5.50
N PRO A 56 9.46 -4.49 -5.05
CA PRO A 56 8.09 -4.06 -5.32
C PRO A 56 7.90 -2.60 -4.91
N ALA A 57 7.35 -1.80 -5.82
CA ALA A 57 7.22 -0.36 -5.62
C ALA A 57 5.88 0.13 -6.18
N ILE A 58 5.23 1.01 -5.45
CA ILE A 58 3.94 1.58 -5.81
C ILE A 58 3.93 3.08 -5.57
N LEU A 59 3.07 3.77 -6.30
CA LEU A 59 2.75 5.17 -6.06
C LEU A 59 1.31 5.23 -5.55
N VAL A 60 1.12 5.82 -4.38
CA VAL A 60 -0.20 6.01 -3.80
C VAL A 60 -0.67 7.44 -4.05
N GLU A 61 -1.72 7.58 -4.82
CA GLU A 61 -2.36 8.88 -5.08
C GLU A 61 -3.55 9.03 -4.14
N THR A 62 -3.41 9.85 -3.12
CA THR A 62 -4.38 9.95 -2.04
C THR A 62 -5.57 10.85 -2.34
N SER A 63 -5.35 11.94 -3.07
CA SER A 63 -6.41 12.92 -3.36
C SER A 63 -5.98 13.89 -4.45
N PHE A 64 -6.96 14.55 -5.04
CA PHE A 64 -6.72 15.67 -5.96
C PHE A 64 -6.88 16.98 -5.19
N ILE A 65 -5.80 17.73 -5.06
CA ILE A 65 -5.82 19.02 -4.36
C ILE A 65 -6.64 20.08 -5.08
N SER A 66 -6.92 19.89 -6.36
CA SER A 66 -7.83 20.75 -7.13
C SER A 66 -9.29 20.62 -6.71
N ASN A 67 -9.67 19.55 -6.00
CA ASN A 67 -11.00 19.39 -5.44
C ASN A 67 -11.02 19.96 -4.02
N PRO A 68 -11.83 21.00 -3.73
CA PRO A 68 -11.81 21.65 -2.42
C PRO A 68 -12.13 20.73 -1.25
N ARG A 69 -13.01 19.75 -1.44
CA ARG A 69 -13.35 18.77 -0.39
C ARG A 69 -12.18 17.84 -0.11
N GLU A 70 -11.56 17.31 -1.15
CA GLU A 70 -10.41 16.42 -1.00
C GLU A 70 -9.21 17.17 -0.42
N CYS A 71 -9.01 18.40 -0.83
CA CYS A 71 -7.95 19.25 -0.28
C CYS A 71 -8.16 19.48 1.22
N ARG A 72 -9.37 19.80 1.65
CA ARG A 72 -9.68 19.97 3.07
C ARG A 72 -9.44 18.71 3.87
N ARG A 73 -9.83 17.55 3.35
CA ARG A 73 -9.56 16.25 3.99
C ARG A 73 -8.07 16.01 4.15
N LEU A 74 -7.30 16.28 3.11
CA LEU A 74 -5.86 16.08 3.12
C LEU A 74 -5.14 16.95 4.17
N MET A 75 -5.70 18.11 4.48
CA MET A 75 -5.17 19.00 5.49
C MET A 75 -5.55 18.60 6.93
N ASP A 76 -6.50 17.70 7.09
CA ASP A 76 -6.92 17.21 8.40
C ASP A 76 -5.93 16.16 8.94
N PRO A 77 -5.28 16.41 10.09
CA PRO A 77 -4.33 15.46 10.68
C PRO A 77 -4.93 14.09 10.96
N VAL A 78 -6.19 14.00 11.34
CA VAL A 78 -6.87 12.74 11.60
C VAL A 78 -7.02 11.94 10.31
N TYR A 79 -7.39 12.60 9.23
CA TYR A 79 -7.48 11.97 7.91
C TYR A 79 -6.11 11.44 7.45
N GLN A 80 -5.07 12.25 7.61
CA GLN A 80 -3.70 11.86 7.27
C GLN A 80 -3.26 10.62 8.05
N GLU A 81 -3.53 10.57 9.34
CA GLU A 81 -3.19 9.43 10.18
C GLU A 81 -3.92 8.17 9.74
N ARG A 82 -5.19 8.26 9.41
CA ARG A 82 -5.97 7.12 8.91
C ARG A 82 -5.47 6.62 7.56
N LEU A 83 -5.07 7.53 6.67
CA LEU A 83 -4.43 7.13 5.41
C LEU A 83 -3.15 6.35 5.67
N CYS A 84 -2.29 6.85 6.54
CA CYS A 84 -1.03 6.20 6.88
C CYS A 84 -1.26 4.82 7.50
N ASP A 85 -2.19 4.71 8.44
CA ASP A 85 -2.51 3.45 9.10
C ASP A 85 -3.02 2.41 8.09
N ALA A 86 -3.89 2.84 7.17
CA ALA A 86 -4.41 1.95 6.13
C ALA A 86 -3.32 1.48 5.17
N ILE A 87 -2.42 2.37 4.78
CA ILE A 87 -1.27 2.02 3.94
C ILE A 87 -0.38 1.00 4.65
N ILE A 88 -0.08 1.23 5.92
CA ILE A 88 0.71 0.30 6.73
C ILE A 88 0.03 -1.05 6.82
N ASP A 89 -1.27 -1.10 7.06
CA ASP A 89 -2.04 -2.35 7.12
C ASP A 89 -1.91 -3.15 5.82
N GLY A 90 -2.01 -2.48 4.68
CA GLY A 90 -1.84 -3.12 3.38
C GLY A 90 -0.43 -3.66 3.16
N ILE A 91 0.59 -2.90 3.57
CA ILE A 91 1.99 -3.32 3.49
C ILE A 91 2.24 -4.51 4.41
N GLU A 92 1.77 -4.47 5.63
CA GLU A 92 1.91 -5.57 6.59
C GLU A 92 1.24 -6.84 6.10
N GLN A 93 0.06 -6.72 5.51
CA GLN A 93 -0.61 -7.86 4.90
C GLN A 93 0.22 -8.46 3.76
N TYR A 94 0.80 -7.62 2.91
CA TYR A 94 1.70 -8.06 1.85
C TYR A 94 2.90 -8.83 2.41
N ILE A 95 3.52 -8.30 3.46
CA ILE A 95 4.67 -8.94 4.10
C ILE A 95 4.28 -10.29 4.70
N ARG A 96 3.15 -10.37 5.38
CA ARG A 96 2.66 -11.62 5.97
C ARG A 96 2.41 -12.69 4.92
N GLU A 97 1.86 -12.31 3.77
CA GLU A 97 1.56 -13.24 2.69
C GLU A 97 2.79 -13.70 1.91
N THR A 98 3.80 -12.85 1.80
CA THR A 98 5.00 -13.11 1.00
C THR A 98 6.20 -13.55 1.83
N HIS A 99 6.20 -13.27 3.13
CA HIS A 99 7.30 -13.60 4.06
C HIS A 99 6.77 -14.32 5.30
N PRO A 100 6.37 -15.61 5.20
CA PRO A 100 5.79 -16.36 6.32
C PRO A 100 6.73 -16.49 7.53
N VAL A 101 8.05 -16.43 7.31
CA VAL A 101 9.06 -16.49 8.37
C VAL A 101 8.98 -15.27 9.29
N ALA A 102 8.80 -14.08 8.74
CA ALA A 102 8.64 -12.84 9.50
C ALA A 102 7.43 -12.94 10.46
N ARG A 103 6.33 -13.55 10.00
CA ARG A 103 5.14 -13.77 10.83
C ARG A 103 5.42 -14.67 12.04
N ARG A 104 6.27 -15.69 11.85
CA ARG A 104 6.66 -16.60 12.95
C ARG A 104 7.47 -15.85 14.01
N ASP A 105 8.36 -14.99 13.57
CA ASP A 105 9.22 -14.20 14.47
C ASP A 105 8.38 -13.20 15.29
N GLU A 106 7.41 -12.54 14.70
CA GLU A 106 6.47 -11.68 15.42
C GLU A 106 5.71 -12.47 16.51
N THR A 107 5.21 -13.65 16.15
CA THR A 107 4.48 -14.49 17.08
C THR A 107 5.37 -14.98 18.22
N ALA A 108 6.64 -15.26 17.93
CA ALA A 108 7.61 -15.65 18.93
C ALA A 108 7.95 -14.49 19.88
N ALA A 109 8.09 -13.27 19.36
CA ALA A 109 8.33 -12.07 20.14
C ALA A 109 7.15 -11.77 21.10
N GLU A 110 5.94 -11.93 20.62
CA GLU A 110 4.73 -11.81 21.46
C GLU A 110 4.69 -12.87 22.57
N ARG A 111 5.11 -14.12 22.27
CA ARG A 111 5.12 -15.22 23.24
C ARG A 111 6.19 -15.07 24.32
N VAL A 112 7.30 -14.43 24.01
CA VAL A 112 8.38 -14.20 24.96
C VAL A 112 8.03 -13.09 25.96
N GLY A 113 6.88 -12.47 25.76
CA GLY A 113 6.32 -11.57 26.75
C GLY A 113 7.21 -10.37 26.99
N CYS A 114 7.46 -9.61 25.96
CA CYS A 114 7.93 -8.26 26.16
C CYS A 114 6.80 -7.43 26.79
N SER A 115 6.45 -7.85 27.96
CA SER A 115 5.56 -7.09 28.83
C SER A 115 6.38 -6.11 29.64
#